data_623fbec2c433c818b47e7c8222496bc6
#
_entry.id   623fbec2c433c818b47e7c8222496bc6
#
_cell.length_a   1.000
_cell.length_b   1.000
_cell.length_c   1.000
_cell.angle_alpha   90.00
_cell.angle_beta   90.00
_cell.angle_gamma   90.00
#
_symmetry.space_group_name_H-M   'P 1'
#
loop_
_entity.id
_entity.type
_entity.pdbx_description
1 polymer ?
#
loop_
_entity_poly.entity_id
_entity_poly.type
_entity_poly.pdbx_seq_one_letter_code
_entity_poly.pdbx_strand_id
1 'polypeptide(L)'
;LRALLLTFGGCAVAIGVLATLSASLATLLLLGSFGATCALVFGYPDVPFSQPRHVVFGHLFCMLVGLAAFHFLGSAPWVLALAVGTAAAGMMALRIMHPPAASNPIIVFLGKAAWSFALFPTLAGALLIVLVALAWNNGVRRTRYPHYW
;
A
#
# COMPACT_ATOMS: atom_id res chain seq x y z
N LEU A 1 19.91 8.03 -15.49
CA LEU A 1 19.80 9.14 -14.53
C LEU A 1 18.37 9.66 -14.44
N ARG A 2 17.69 9.98 -15.56
CA ARG A 2 16.31 10.50 -15.57
C ARG A 2 15.33 9.61 -14.79
N ALA A 3 15.35 8.30 -15.03
CA ALA A 3 14.46 7.37 -14.33
C ALA A 3 14.69 7.37 -12.80
N LEU A 4 15.94 7.43 -12.35
CA LEU A 4 16.29 7.49 -10.93
C LEU A 4 15.75 8.76 -10.28
N LEU A 5 15.93 9.92 -10.91
CA LEU A 5 15.44 11.21 -10.41
C LEU A 5 13.91 11.25 -10.35
N LEU A 6 13.23 10.71 -11.37
CA LEU A 6 11.77 10.64 -11.40
C LEU A 6 11.21 9.68 -10.32
N THR A 7 11.87 8.56 -10.09
CA THR A 7 11.48 7.64 -9.01
C THR A 7 11.70 8.27 -7.65
N PHE A 8 12.88 8.86 -7.41
CA PHE A 8 13.18 9.58 -6.18
C PHE A 8 12.16 10.68 -5.90
N GLY A 9 11.91 11.56 -6.89
CA GLY A 9 10.98 12.68 -6.73
C GLY A 9 9.54 12.21 -6.45
N GLY A 10 9.04 11.20 -7.19
CA GLY A 10 7.72 10.64 -6.99
C GLY A 10 7.54 10.03 -5.58
N CYS A 11 8.52 9.23 -5.14
CA CYS A 11 8.51 8.67 -3.78
C CYS A 11 8.56 9.76 -2.70
N ALA A 12 9.46 10.73 -2.86
CA ALA A 12 9.61 11.83 -1.90
C ALA A 12 8.34 12.67 -1.79
N VAL A 13 7.71 13.01 -2.91
CA VAL A 13 6.44 13.76 -2.92
C VAL A 13 5.32 12.96 -2.28
N ALA A 14 5.13 11.68 -2.64
CA ALA A 14 4.05 10.87 -2.09
C ALA A 14 4.19 10.67 -0.58
N ILE A 15 5.36 10.28 -0.11
CA ILE A 15 5.60 10.11 1.34
C ILE A 15 5.56 11.47 2.06
N GLY A 16 6.08 12.53 1.45
CA GLY A 16 6.01 13.88 2.00
C GLY A 16 4.58 14.37 2.21
N VAL A 17 3.70 14.15 1.22
CA VAL A 17 2.26 14.47 1.33
C VAL A 17 1.62 13.68 2.47
N LEU A 18 1.84 12.35 2.52
CA LEU A 18 1.29 11.50 3.58
C LEU A 18 1.79 11.92 4.97
N ALA A 19 3.08 12.21 5.11
CA ALA A 19 3.68 12.62 6.38
C ALA A 19 3.13 13.97 6.85
N THR A 20 3.04 14.94 5.93
CA THR A 20 2.52 16.29 6.24
C THR A 20 1.04 16.22 6.63
N LEU A 21 0.23 15.48 5.88
CA LEU A 21 -1.18 15.29 6.21
C LEU A 21 -1.37 14.53 7.53
N SER A 22 -0.55 13.50 7.80
CA SER A 22 -0.56 12.80 9.08
C SER A 22 -0.30 13.76 10.26
N ALA A 23 0.69 14.62 10.13
CA ALA A 23 1.02 15.61 11.16
C ALA A 23 -0.08 16.67 11.31
N SER A 24 -0.60 17.19 10.19
CA SER A 24 -1.61 18.27 10.20
C SER A 24 -2.96 17.82 10.71
N LEU A 25 -3.36 16.58 10.41
CA LEU A 25 -4.66 16.02 10.80
C LEU A 25 -4.61 15.22 12.11
N ALA A 26 -3.44 15.12 12.74
CA ALA A 26 -3.19 14.25 13.89
C ALA A 26 -3.70 12.81 13.66
N THR A 27 -3.63 12.33 12.42
CA THR A 27 -4.16 11.03 12.00
C THR A 27 -3.09 10.27 11.26
N LEU A 28 -2.85 9.01 11.63
CA LEU A 28 -1.86 8.18 10.97
C LEU A 28 -2.30 7.86 9.54
N LEU A 29 -1.49 8.29 8.55
CA LEU A 29 -1.68 7.99 7.12
C LEU A 29 -0.51 7.20 6.52
N LEU A 30 0.50 6.89 7.32
CA LEU A 30 1.70 6.18 6.90
C LEU A 30 1.66 4.72 7.34
N LEU A 31 2.04 3.82 6.43
CA LEU A 31 2.35 2.42 6.70
C LEU A 31 3.75 2.09 6.19
N GLY A 32 4.44 1.19 6.87
CA GLY A 32 5.76 0.72 6.42
C GLY A 32 5.73 0.11 5.01
N SER A 33 4.62 -0.53 4.63
CA SER A 33 4.40 -1.07 3.29
C SER A 33 4.34 -0.01 2.18
N PHE A 34 4.03 1.25 2.51
CA PHE A 34 3.90 2.33 1.51
C PHE A 34 5.23 2.75 0.90
N GLY A 35 6.35 2.56 1.61
CA GLY A 35 7.67 2.76 1.02
C GLY A 35 7.91 1.86 -0.20
N ALA A 36 7.62 0.56 -0.06
CA ALA A 36 7.72 -0.39 -1.16
C ALA A 36 6.66 -0.14 -2.25
N THR A 37 5.44 0.27 -1.87
CA THR A 37 4.40 0.71 -2.82
C THR A 37 4.89 1.87 -3.68
N CYS A 38 5.47 2.91 -3.07
CA CYS A 38 6.03 4.05 -3.79
C CYS A 38 7.16 3.62 -4.75
N ALA A 39 8.07 2.75 -4.30
CA ALA A 39 9.13 2.23 -5.15
C ALA A 39 8.58 1.54 -6.42
N LEU A 40 7.49 0.75 -6.30
CA LEU A 40 6.83 0.14 -7.45
C LEU A 40 6.12 1.17 -8.32
N VAL A 41 5.25 1.98 -7.75
CA VAL A 41 4.35 2.89 -8.50
C VAL A 41 5.13 4.00 -9.22
N PHE A 42 6.23 4.46 -8.64
CA PHE A 42 7.08 5.49 -9.25
C PHE A 42 8.30 4.93 -9.97
N GLY A 43 8.78 3.74 -9.62
CA GLY A 43 9.89 3.09 -10.31
C GLY A 43 9.47 2.28 -11.54
N TYR A 44 8.34 1.59 -11.40
CA TYR A 44 7.82 0.63 -12.38
C TYR A 44 6.31 0.85 -12.60
N PRO A 45 5.87 2.02 -13.12
CA PRO A 45 4.45 2.36 -13.25
C PRO A 45 3.70 1.45 -14.24
N ASP A 46 4.41 0.79 -15.15
CA ASP A 46 3.83 0.00 -16.25
C ASP A 46 3.48 -1.43 -15.82
N VAL A 47 4.03 -1.92 -14.69
CA VAL A 47 3.76 -3.30 -14.25
C VAL A 47 2.36 -3.44 -13.64
N PRO A 48 1.74 -4.63 -13.74
CA PRO A 48 0.41 -4.89 -13.19
C PRO A 48 0.29 -4.51 -11.71
N PHE A 49 1.29 -4.84 -10.93
CA PHE A 49 1.32 -4.64 -9.46
C PHE A 49 1.29 -3.16 -9.05
N SER A 50 1.61 -2.24 -9.97
CA SER A 50 1.60 -0.79 -9.75
C SER A 50 0.27 -0.13 -10.11
N GLN A 51 -0.67 -0.86 -10.71
CA GLN A 51 -1.94 -0.28 -11.14
C GLN A 51 -2.86 0.03 -9.95
N PRO A 52 -3.71 1.08 -10.02
CA PRO A 52 -4.55 1.53 -8.92
C PRO A 52 -5.38 0.44 -8.25
N ARG A 53 -6.00 -0.43 -9.06
CA ARG A 53 -6.76 -1.58 -8.58
C ARG A 53 -5.93 -2.47 -7.65
N HIS A 54 -4.71 -2.78 -8.04
CA HIS A 54 -3.81 -3.65 -7.28
C HIS A 54 -3.33 -2.97 -6.00
N VAL A 55 -2.96 -1.69 -6.09
CA VAL A 55 -2.53 -0.91 -4.93
C VAL A 55 -3.64 -0.80 -3.89
N VAL A 56 -4.81 -0.28 -4.27
CA VAL A 56 -5.89 0.02 -3.33
C VAL A 56 -6.48 -1.26 -2.74
N PHE A 57 -6.92 -2.19 -3.61
CA PHE A 57 -7.57 -3.41 -3.13
C PHE A 57 -6.59 -4.41 -2.53
N GLY A 58 -5.35 -4.46 -2.99
CA GLY A 58 -4.30 -5.27 -2.38
C GLY A 58 -4.03 -4.87 -0.95
N HIS A 59 -3.81 -3.56 -0.70
CA HIS A 59 -3.61 -3.06 0.66
C HIS A 59 -4.83 -3.29 1.56
N LEU A 60 -6.02 -2.97 1.08
CA LEU A 60 -7.25 -3.14 1.86
C LEU A 60 -7.47 -4.61 2.21
N PHE A 61 -7.39 -5.51 1.23
CA PHE A 61 -7.57 -6.94 1.43
C PHE A 61 -6.58 -7.52 2.44
N CYS A 62 -5.28 -7.25 2.27
CA CYS A 62 -4.26 -7.76 3.18
C CYS A 62 -4.40 -7.21 4.60
N MET A 63 -4.81 -5.94 4.73
CA MET A 63 -5.10 -5.35 6.04
C MET A 63 -6.28 -6.06 6.72
N LEU A 64 -7.38 -6.29 5.99
CA LEU A 64 -8.55 -7.00 6.52
C LEU A 64 -8.23 -8.44 6.92
N VAL A 65 -7.43 -9.17 6.11
CA VAL A 65 -6.96 -10.51 6.47
C VAL A 65 -6.13 -10.49 7.75
N GLY A 66 -5.20 -9.54 7.87
CA GLY A 66 -4.37 -9.38 9.07
C GLY A 66 -5.21 -9.08 10.31
N LEU A 67 -6.15 -8.12 10.20
CA LEU A 67 -7.05 -7.75 11.30
C LEU A 67 -7.96 -8.93 11.71
N ALA A 68 -8.54 -9.63 10.75
CA ALA A 68 -9.38 -10.79 11.04
C ALA A 68 -8.58 -11.89 11.74
N ALA A 69 -7.39 -12.23 11.24
CA ALA A 69 -6.53 -13.22 11.86
C ALA A 69 -6.14 -12.82 13.29
N PHE A 70 -5.70 -11.59 13.50
CA PHE A 70 -5.28 -11.10 14.81
C PHE A 70 -6.42 -11.09 15.83
N HIS A 71 -7.59 -10.55 15.46
CA HIS A 71 -8.71 -10.39 16.40
C HIS A 71 -9.50 -11.66 16.65
N PHE A 72 -9.60 -12.59 15.68
CA PHE A 72 -10.38 -13.82 15.86
C PHE A 72 -9.56 -15.04 16.23
N LEU A 73 -8.26 -15.11 15.81
CA LEU A 73 -7.41 -16.26 16.04
C LEU A 73 -6.28 -15.97 17.06
N GLY A 74 -6.07 -14.69 17.41
CA GLY A 74 -5.05 -14.26 18.36
C GLY A 74 -3.70 -13.93 17.74
N SER A 75 -2.66 -13.76 18.59
CA SER A 75 -1.36 -13.21 18.22
C SER A 75 -0.23 -14.24 18.12
N ALA A 76 -0.54 -15.53 18.09
CA ALA A 76 0.47 -16.58 18.02
C ALA A 76 1.25 -16.54 16.68
N PRO A 77 2.54 -16.91 16.67
CA PRO A 77 3.37 -16.84 15.45
C PRO A 77 2.80 -17.61 14.25
N TRP A 78 2.15 -18.74 14.48
CA TRP A 78 1.52 -19.52 13.42
C TRP A 78 0.31 -18.81 12.80
N VAL A 79 -0.43 -18.00 13.59
CA VAL A 79 -1.54 -17.17 13.08
C VAL A 79 -1.02 -16.09 12.14
N LEU A 80 0.10 -15.46 12.49
CA LEU A 80 0.75 -14.49 11.62
C LEU A 80 1.19 -15.14 10.30
N ALA A 81 1.81 -16.32 10.37
CA ALA A 81 2.24 -17.05 9.17
C ALA A 81 1.03 -17.38 8.27
N LEU A 82 -0.06 -17.87 8.87
CA LEU A 82 -1.32 -18.13 8.18
C LEU A 82 -1.89 -16.85 7.54
N ALA A 83 -1.90 -15.74 8.26
CA ALA A 83 -2.42 -14.47 7.77
C ALA A 83 -1.63 -13.96 6.54
N VAL A 84 -0.28 -14.00 6.59
CA VAL A 84 0.56 -13.59 5.45
C VAL A 84 0.36 -14.52 4.25
N GLY A 85 0.33 -15.83 4.48
CA GLY A 85 0.06 -16.81 3.41
C GLY A 85 -1.32 -16.61 2.76
N THR A 86 -2.36 -16.41 3.58
CA THR A 86 -3.72 -16.14 3.11
C THR A 86 -3.80 -14.82 2.35
N ALA A 87 -3.13 -13.77 2.83
CA ALA A 87 -3.07 -12.48 2.15
C ALA A 87 -2.42 -12.61 0.77
N ALA A 88 -1.29 -13.28 0.67
CA ALA A 88 -0.59 -13.47 -0.60
C ALA A 88 -1.41 -14.33 -1.59
N ALA A 89 -1.89 -15.49 -1.15
CA ALA A 89 -2.69 -16.39 -1.99
C ALA A 89 -4.02 -15.75 -2.40
N GLY A 90 -4.67 -15.04 -1.48
CA GLY A 90 -5.94 -14.34 -1.74
C GLY A 90 -5.78 -13.21 -2.76
N MET A 91 -4.71 -12.42 -2.68
CA MET A 91 -4.41 -11.40 -3.70
C MET A 91 -4.24 -12.02 -5.10
N MET A 92 -3.59 -13.19 -5.19
CA MET A 92 -3.45 -13.92 -6.47
C MET A 92 -4.81 -14.38 -6.98
N ALA A 93 -5.60 -15.02 -6.14
CA ALA A 93 -6.93 -15.54 -6.50
C ALA A 93 -7.89 -14.42 -6.95
N LEU A 94 -7.85 -13.27 -6.27
CA LEU A 94 -8.68 -12.09 -6.59
C LEU A 94 -8.11 -11.23 -7.72
N ARG A 95 -6.94 -11.57 -8.27
CA ARG A 95 -6.24 -10.80 -9.33
C ARG A 95 -6.00 -9.34 -8.93
N ILE A 96 -5.60 -9.13 -7.68
CA ILE A 96 -5.25 -7.82 -7.10
C ILE A 96 -3.84 -7.84 -6.48
N MET A 97 -2.94 -8.65 -7.02
CA MET A 97 -1.59 -8.82 -6.48
C MET A 97 -0.86 -7.48 -6.42
N HIS A 98 -0.51 -7.08 -5.19
CA HIS A 98 0.34 -5.94 -4.87
C HIS A 98 1.35 -6.37 -3.80
N PRO A 99 2.56 -6.78 -4.17
CA PRO A 99 3.52 -7.40 -3.23
C PRO A 99 3.75 -6.61 -1.94
N PRO A 100 3.87 -5.27 -1.95
CA PRO A 100 4.04 -4.51 -0.72
C PRO A 100 2.93 -4.72 0.31
N ALA A 101 1.70 -4.97 -0.14
CA ALA A 101 0.55 -5.16 0.74
C ALA A 101 0.63 -6.44 1.58
N ALA A 102 1.40 -7.45 1.14
CA ALA A 102 1.59 -8.69 1.89
C ALA A 102 2.22 -8.47 3.28
N SER A 103 2.85 -7.32 3.53
CA SER A 103 3.38 -6.95 4.84
C SER A 103 2.31 -6.37 5.80
N ASN A 104 1.11 -6.05 5.34
CA ASN A 104 0.07 -5.46 6.19
C ASN A 104 -0.33 -6.35 7.37
N PRO A 105 -0.49 -7.69 7.25
CA PRO A 105 -0.71 -8.55 8.41
C PRO A 105 0.41 -8.42 9.47
N ILE A 106 1.67 -8.28 9.04
CA ILE A 106 2.80 -8.09 9.96
C ILE A 106 2.65 -6.76 10.71
N ILE A 107 2.25 -5.70 10.03
CA ILE A 107 1.99 -4.39 10.65
C ILE A 107 0.88 -4.49 11.70
N VAL A 108 -0.20 -5.23 11.39
CA VAL A 108 -1.29 -5.47 12.35
C VAL A 108 -0.80 -6.15 13.62
N PHE A 109 -0.03 -7.22 13.48
CA PHE A 109 0.46 -8.00 14.63
C PHE A 109 1.46 -7.22 15.47
N LEU A 110 2.39 -6.50 14.86
CA LEU A 110 3.38 -5.70 15.58
C LEU A 110 2.75 -4.49 16.29
N GLY A 111 1.80 -3.84 15.64
CA GLY A 111 1.12 -2.65 16.15
C GLY A 111 -0.14 -2.95 16.96
N LYS A 112 -0.57 -4.22 17.04
CA LYS A 112 -1.86 -4.61 17.65
C LYS A 112 -3.00 -3.73 17.14
N ALA A 113 -3.05 -3.59 15.81
CA ALA A 113 -3.87 -2.60 15.13
C ALA A 113 -5.39 -2.84 15.37
N ALA A 114 -6.13 -1.76 15.53
CA ALA A 114 -7.59 -1.78 15.61
C ALA A 114 -8.21 -1.83 14.18
N TRP A 115 -9.48 -2.19 14.08
CA TRP A 115 -10.23 -2.26 12.81
C TRP A 115 -10.23 -0.97 12.00
N SER A 116 -10.11 0.18 12.69
CA SER A 116 -9.97 1.48 12.02
C SER A 116 -8.76 1.59 11.10
N PHE A 117 -7.72 0.75 11.29
CA PHE A 117 -6.55 0.70 10.41
C PHE A 117 -6.89 0.30 8.97
N ALA A 118 -8.01 -0.37 8.73
CA ALA A 118 -8.48 -0.65 7.38
C ALA A 118 -8.82 0.63 6.60
N LEU A 119 -9.38 1.63 7.29
CA LEU A 119 -9.72 2.93 6.69
C LEU A 119 -8.55 3.91 6.80
N PHE A 120 -8.02 4.09 8.00
CA PHE A 120 -6.87 4.95 8.30
C PHE A 120 -5.83 4.14 9.09
N PRO A 121 -4.61 3.98 8.58
CA PRO A 121 -3.99 4.63 7.39
C PRO A 121 -4.23 3.92 6.04
N THR A 122 -4.74 2.68 6.01
CA THR A 122 -4.59 1.80 4.85
C THR A 122 -5.30 2.30 3.59
N LEU A 123 -6.62 2.40 3.62
CA LEU A 123 -7.38 2.81 2.43
C LEU A 123 -7.08 4.25 2.05
N ALA A 124 -7.11 5.16 3.01
CA ALA A 124 -6.85 6.58 2.75
C ALA A 124 -5.43 6.82 2.23
N GLY A 125 -4.41 6.20 2.83
CA GLY A 125 -3.03 6.32 2.37
C GLY A 125 -2.80 5.71 0.99
N ALA A 126 -3.37 4.52 0.71
CA ALA A 126 -3.27 3.90 -0.61
C ALA A 126 -3.92 4.77 -1.71
N LEU A 127 -5.09 5.35 -1.43
CA LEU A 127 -5.76 6.28 -2.35
C LEU A 127 -4.92 7.54 -2.59
N LEU A 128 -4.33 8.12 -1.54
CA LEU A 128 -3.45 9.29 -1.69
C LEU A 128 -2.21 8.97 -2.53
N ILE A 129 -1.57 7.81 -2.33
CA ILE A 129 -0.45 7.38 -3.18
C ILE A 129 -0.88 7.27 -4.64
N VAL A 130 -2.05 6.67 -4.92
CA VAL A 130 -2.59 6.57 -6.29
C VAL A 130 -2.86 7.94 -6.89
N LEU A 131 -3.44 8.88 -6.14
CA LEU A 131 -3.68 10.25 -6.62
C LEU A 131 -2.38 10.98 -6.95
N VAL A 132 -1.37 10.89 -6.08
CA VAL A 132 -0.04 11.45 -6.36
C VAL A 132 0.59 10.77 -7.59
N ALA A 133 0.42 9.45 -7.73
CA ALA A 133 0.95 8.72 -8.86
C ALA A 133 0.28 9.10 -10.18
N LEU A 134 -1.03 9.35 -10.18
CA LEU A 134 -1.77 9.88 -11.34
C LEU A 134 -1.20 11.23 -11.78
N ALA A 135 -1.03 12.15 -10.83
CA ALA A 135 -0.48 13.47 -11.12
C ALA A 135 0.99 13.40 -11.59
N TRP A 136 1.82 12.62 -10.88
CA TRP A 136 3.25 12.53 -11.15
C TRP A 136 3.57 11.81 -12.45
N ASN A 137 3.04 10.61 -12.66
CA ASN A 137 3.37 9.80 -13.82
C ASN A 137 2.85 10.43 -15.11
N ASN A 138 1.65 11.00 -15.13
CA ASN A 138 1.10 11.66 -16.32
C ASN A 138 1.67 13.08 -16.53
N GLY A 139 1.83 13.86 -15.46
CA GLY A 139 2.27 15.26 -15.56
C GLY A 139 3.78 15.43 -15.67
N VAL A 140 4.52 14.84 -14.73
CA VAL A 140 5.98 15.04 -14.61
C VAL A 140 6.75 14.01 -15.42
N ARG A 141 6.43 12.72 -15.26
CA ARG A 141 7.09 11.63 -15.96
C ARG A 141 6.67 11.57 -17.43
N ARG A 142 5.45 12.00 -17.76
CA ARG A 142 4.83 11.98 -19.09
C ARG A 142 4.71 10.56 -19.65
N THR A 143 4.33 9.61 -18.79
CA THR A 143 3.98 8.23 -19.16
C THR A 143 2.55 7.96 -18.76
N ARG A 144 1.80 7.25 -19.60
CA ARG A 144 0.40 6.92 -19.32
C ARG A 144 0.29 6.10 -18.04
N TYR A 145 -0.48 6.60 -17.07
CA TYR A 145 -0.82 5.89 -15.86
C TYR A 145 -2.25 6.30 -15.41
N PRO A 146 -3.16 5.37 -15.09
CA PRO A 146 -2.97 3.92 -15.13
C PRO A 146 -3.05 3.36 -16.55
N HIS A 147 -2.56 2.15 -16.73
CA HIS A 147 -2.78 1.39 -17.98
C HIS A 147 -4.17 0.76 -18.01
N TYR A 148 -4.69 0.36 -16.83
CA TYR A 148 -6.04 -0.18 -16.62
C TYR A 148 -6.44 -0.06 -15.14
N TRP A 149 -7.71 -0.33 -14.89
CA TRP A 149 -8.27 -0.47 -13.54
C TRP A 149 -8.34 -1.91 -13.10
#